data_a9146d4b79477f6b6a52bec251b09237
#
_entry.id   a9146d4b79477f6b6a52bec251b09237
#
_cell.length_a   1.000
_cell.length_b   1.000
_cell.length_c   1.000
_cell.angle_alpha   90.00
_cell.angle_beta   90.00
_cell.angle_gamma   90.00
#
_symmetry.space_group_name_H-M   'P 1'
#
loop_
_entity.id
_entity.type
_entity.pdbx_description
1 polymer ?
#
loop_
_entity_poly.entity_id
_entity_poly.type
_entity_poly.pdbx_seq_one_letter_code
_entity_poly.pdbx_strand_id
1 'polypeptide(L)'
;GKYGEQRETPPVMKTSASINTDVIKKQNNAGDRMVAQGSEQEGYEVFVKYLPKNVDESDIADFFRRCGELKEEVNLLRDQTTGSSKGAGFLTFRNAESREKALAMDGERFLDRTVSVTVAKKSPFGTRGTTQALGTHTPAMLRETIDSLGIANDPNGIYIDGTFGRGGHTRGILNALGENGQLHAFDLDPEAITVGRALEKEDSRFHMHHSPFGSMFKVMREKDSKVKVSGVFLDLGISSPQFDDKSRGFRPEQDGPLDSRFDVTSGVSAYDFLL
;
A
#
# COMPACT_ATOMS: atom_id res chain seq x y z
N GLY A 1 -10.51 -62.49 33.49
CA GLY A 1 -9.43 -62.71 32.55
C GLY A 1 -8.55 -61.48 32.51
N LYS A 2 -7.35 -61.63 33.03
CA LYS A 2 -6.27 -60.62 33.06
C LYS A 2 -5.71 -60.43 31.65
N TYR A 3 -5.44 -59.20 31.25
CA TYR A 3 -4.28 -58.84 30.39
C TYR A 3 -3.88 -57.40 30.71
N GLY A 4 -2.67 -57.26 31.29
CA GLY A 4 -1.96 -56.00 31.47
C GLY A 4 -1.06 -55.78 30.24
N GLU A 5 -1.13 -54.65 29.63
CA GLU A 5 -0.20 -54.20 28.62
C GLU A 5 0.80 -53.24 29.26
N GLN A 6 2.06 -53.70 29.25
CA GLN A 6 3.21 -52.87 29.62
C GLN A 6 3.58 -51.95 28.44
N ARG A 7 3.64 -50.64 28.66
CA ARG A 7 4.20 -49.69 27.70
C ARG A 7 5.69 -49.60 27.91
N GLU A 8 6.46 -50.02 26.95
CA GLU A 8 7.91 -49.81 26.87
C GLU A 8 8.19 -48.39 26.42
N THR A 9 9.07 -47.71 27.17
CA THR A 9 9.63 -46.40 26.81
C THR A 9 10.88 -46.57 25.94
N PRO A 10 11.05 -45.81 24.82
CA PRO A 10 12.25 -45.94 23.99
C PRO A 10 13.46 -45.26 24.64
N PRO A 11 14.68 -45.71 24.33
CA PRO A 11 15.93 -45.26 24.98
C PRO A 11 16.36 -43.87 24.49
N VAL A 12 16.85 -43.05 25.43
CA VAL A 12 17.44 -41.74 25.21
C VAL A 12 18.86 -41.95 24.62
N MET A 13 19.07 -41.61 23.36
CA MET A 13 20.42 -41.52 22.76
C MET A 13 21.07 -40.20 23.19
N LYS A 14 22.14 -40.33 23.98
CA LYS A 14 23.15 -39.28 24.20
C LYS A 14 24.15 -39.30 23.02
N THR A 15 24.14 -38.29 22.17
CA THR A 15 25.24 -38.05 21.24
C THR A 15 25.91 -36.73 21.59
N SER A 16 27.05 -36.81 22.26
CA SER A 16 28.02 -35.74 22.36
C SER A 16 28.83 -35.68 21.05
N ALA A 17 28.57 -34.67 20.22
CA ALA A 17 29.44 -34.34 19.09
C ALA A 17 30.21 -33.08 19.45
N SER A 18 31.50 -33.25 19.70
CA SER A 18 32.51 -32.19 19.82
C SER A 18 32.65 -31.51 18.47
N ILE A 19 32.32 -30.20 18.40
CA ILE A 19 32.48 -29.36 17.22
C ILE A 19 33.99 -29.03 17.11
N ASN A 20 34.59 -29.48 16.05
CA ASN A 20 35.98 -29.21 15.70
C ASN A 20 36.10 -27.77 15.17
N THR A 21 36.73 -26.89 15.97
CA THR A 21 36.91 -25.46 15.71
C THR A 21 37.95 -25.09 14.65
N ASP A 22 38.62 -26.08 14.03
CA ASP A 22 39.68 -25.79 13.06
C ASP A 22 39.26 -25.71 11.58
N VAL A 23 37.99 -25.94 11.26
CA VAL A 23 37.44 -25.82 9.87
C VAL A 23 36.94 -24.41 9.57
N ILE A 24 36.70 -23.57 10.58
CA ILE A 24 36.13 -22.21 10.38
C ILE A 24 37.19 -21.16 10.01
N LYS A 25 38.47 -21.47 10.14
CA LYS A 25 39.56 -20.50 9.84
C LYS A 25 40.11 -20.52 8.41
N LYS A 26 39.62 -21.35 7.51
CA LYS A 26 40.11 -21.43 6.11
C LYS A 26 39.11 -21.02 5.03
N GLN A 27 37.94 -20.51 5.37
CA GLN A 27 36.95 -20.02 4.37
C GLN A 27 36.75 -18.51 4.38
N ASN A 28 37.48 -17.72 5.16
CA ASN A 28 37.32 -16.25 5.22
C ASN A 28 38.34 -15.46 4.37
N ASN A 29 38.97 -16.08 3.37
CA ASN A 29 39.96 -15.37 2.51
C ASN A 29 39.73 -15.52 1.00
N ALA A 30 38.50 -15.83 0.56
CA ALA A 30 38.17 -15.88 -0.87
C ALA A 30 36.83 -15.16 -1.24
N GLY A 31 36.32 -14.32 -0.35
CA GLY A 31 35.05 -13.58 -0.55
C GLY A 31 35.17 -12.05 -0.65
N ASP A 32 36.41 -11.54 -0.64
CA ASP A 32 36.62 -10.08 -0.57
C ASP A 32 37.04 -9.48 -1.91
N ARG A 33 36.30 -9.80 -2.98
CA ARG A 33 36.39 -9.10 -4.28
C ARG A 33 35.19 -9.44 -5.16
N MET A 34 33.97 -9.04 -4.79
CA MET A 34 32.87 -8.79 -5.73
C MET A 34 31.65 -8.22 -5.00
N VAL A 35 31.80 -7.11 -4.29
CA VAL A 35 30.69 -6.21 -3.92
C VAL A 35 31.19 -4.79 -4.16
N ALA A 36 31.30 -4.43 -5.40
CA ALA A 36 31.41 -3.04 -5.81
C ALA A 36 31.11 -2.94 -7.30
N GLN A 37 29.86 -2.87 -7.63
CA GLN A 37 29.29 -2.13 -8.78
C GLN A 37 27.79 -2.42 -8.86
N GLY A 38 27.05 -2.06 -7.80
CA GLY A 38 25.63 -1.84 -7.83
C GLY A 38 25.41 -0.34 -7.76
N SER A 39 25.08 0.25 -8.88
CA SER A 39 24.65 1.62 -9.16
C SER A 39 24.52 2.56 -7.94
N GLU A 40 25.34 3.60 -7.86
CA GLU A 40 25.33 4.73 -6.93
C GLU A 40 24.09 5.65 -7.00
N GLN A 41 22.93 5.15 -7.39
CA GLN A 41 21.73 5.96 -7.61
C GLN A 41 20.53 5.64 -6.71
N GLU A 42 20.61 4.67 -5.82
CA GLU A 42 19.47 4.37 -4.93
C GLU A 42 19.68 5.02 -3.56
N GLY A 43 18.96 6.13 -3.33
CA GLY A 43 18.85 6.74 -2.00
C GLY A 43 18.08 5.82 -1.03
N TYR A 44 18.47 5.84 0.23
CA TYR A 44 17.81 5.08 1.31
C TYR A 44 16.70 5.93 1.91
N GLU A 45 15.48 5.76 1.46
CA GLU A 45 14.35 6.62 1.79
C GLU A 45 13.51 6.05 2.93
N VAL A 46 13.07 6.93 3.84
CA VAL A 46 12.07 6.66 4.87
C VAL A 46 10.89 7.59 4.72
N PHE A 47 9.72 7.13 5.13
CA PHE A 47 8.51 7.91 5.22
C PHE A 47 8.16 8.17 6.67
N VAL A 48 7.96 9.44 7.04
CA VAL A 48 7.65 9.90 8.39
C VAL A 48 6.25 10.47 8.42
N LYS A 49 5.47 10.05 9.42
CA LYS A 49 4.09 10.50 9.67
C LYS A 49 3.97 11.13 11.05
N TYR A 50 2.84 11.80 11.25
CA TYR A 50 2.45 12.44 12.50
C TYR A 50 3.43 13.54 12.93
N LEU A 51 4.11 14.17 11.97
CA LEU A 51 4.92 15.36 12.21
C LEU A 51 4.03 16.50 12.74
N PRO A 52 4.52 17.34 13.65
CA PRO A 52 3.83 18.57 14.03
C PRO A 52 3.54 19.43 12.80
N LYS A 53 2.41 20.14 12.79
CA LYS A 53 2.03 20.95 11.62
C LYS A 53 2.81 22.24 11.49
N ASN A 54 3.46 22.68 12.57
CA ASN A 54 4.21 23.93 12.68
C ASN A 54 5.71 23.77 12.48
N VAL A 55 6.17 22.61 12.00
CA VAL A 55 7.59 22.37 11.67
C VAL A 55 7.84 22.57 10.18
N ASP A 56 9.06 22.98 9.86
CA ASP A 56 9.57 23.07 8.50
C ASP A 56 10.55 21.94 8.18
N GLU A 57 11.07 21.94 6.98
CA GLU A 57 12.00 20.94 6.47
C GLU A 57 13.32 20.93 7.26
N SER A 58 13.76 22.11 7.78
CA SER A 58 14.97 22.25 8.58
C SER A 58 14.81 21.61 9.96
N ASP A 59 13.67 21.84 10.61
CA ASP A 59 13.35 21.24 11.92
C ASP A 59 13.38 19.72 11.84
N ILE A 60 12.83 19.16 10.76
CA ILE A 60 12.79 17.71 10.52
C ILE A 60 14.20 17.18 10.24
N ALA A 61 14.99 17.87 9.42
CA ALA A 61 16.36 17.51 9.14
C ALA A 61 17.22 17.50 10.41
N ASP A 62 17.04 18.48 11.29
CA ASP A 62 17.72 18.56 12.58
C ASP A 62 17.33 17.43 13.53
N PHE A 63 16.06 17.08 13.60
CA PHE A 63 15.59 15.95 14.41
C PHE A 63 16.22 14.62 13.97
N PHE A 64 16.38 14.41 12.67
CA PHE A 64 16.97 13.19 12.13
C PHE A 64 18.49 13.26 11.91
N ARG A 65 19.15 14.39 12.22
CA ARG A 65 20.61 14.59 12.04
C ARG A 65 21.45 13.51 12.71
N ARG A 66 21.01 13.02 13.87
CA ARG A 66 21.69 11.93 14.61
C ARG A 66 21.69 10.58 13.88
N CYS A 67 20.85 10.40 12.89
CA CYS A 67 20.79 9.17 12.08
C CYS A 67 21.89 9.14 11.01
N GLY A 68 22.31 10.31 10.51
CA GLY A 68 23.30 10.49 9.48
C GLY A 68 22.92 11.56 8.45
N GLU A 69 23.75 11.70 7.42
CA GLU A 69 23.52 12.72 6.40
C GLU A 69 22.37 12.35 5.45
N LEU A 70 21.55 13.34 5.14
CA LEU A 70 20.58 13.25 4.08
C LEU A 70 21.26 13.37 2.71
N LYS A 71 20.76 12.66 1.72
CA LYS A 71 21.19 12.73 0.32
C LYS A 71 20.53 13.89 -0.41
N GLU A 72 19.29 14.20 -0.03
CA GLU A 72 18.43 15.23 -0.61
C GLU A 72 17.78 16.03 0.52
N GLU A 73 17.24 17.20 0.20
CA GLU A 73 16.43 17.96 1.14
C GLU A 73 15.20 17.14 1.60
N VAL A 74 14.73 17.44 2.80
CA VAL A 74 13.50 16.82 3.33
C VAL A 74 12.33 17.19 2.42
N ASN A 75 11.58 16.19 1.98
CA ASN A 75 10.37 16.41 1.21
C ASN A 75 9.14 16.39 2.13
N LEU A 76 8.81 17.55 2.70
CA LEU A 76 7.64 17.73 3.56
C LEU A 76 6.38 17.89 2.69
N LEU A 77 5.42 16.99 2.90
CA LEU A 77 4.15 17.03 2.17
C LEU A 77 3.31 18.21 2.64
N ARG A 78 2.95 19.09 1.70
CA ARG A 78 2.14 20.28 1.95
C ARG A 78 0.80 20.20 1.22
N ASP A 79 -0.19 20.85 1.77
CA ASP A 79 -1.46 21.08 1.11
C ASP A 79 -1.27 22.10 -0.02
N GLN A 80 -1.71 21.76 -1.22
CA GLN A 80 -1.47 22.58 -2.42
C GLN A 80 -2.21 23.92 -2.40
N THR A 81 -3.32 24.00 -1.68
CA THR A 81 -4.16 25.20 -1.64
C THR A 81 -3.71 26.16 -0.53
N THR A 82 -3.39 25.61 0.65
CA THR A 82 -3.07 26.41 1.84
C THR A 82 -1.58 26.50 2.13
N GLY A 83 -0.73 25.69 1.48
CA GLY A 83 0.70 25.56 1.78
C GLY A 83 1.01 24.89 3.12
N SER A 84 0.00 24.55 3.92
CA SER A 84 0.16 23.99 5.24
C SER A 84 0.72 22.57 5.21
N SER A 85 1.57 22.22 6.20
CA SER A 85 2.08 20.86 6.34
C SER A 85 0.95 19.85 6.54
N LYS A 86 1.01 18.73 5.79
CA LYS A 86 0.14 17.56 5.99
C LYS A 86 0.58 16.70 7.18
N GLY A 87 1.66 17.03 7.87
CA GLY A 87 2.21 16.26 8.97
C GLY A 87 2.89 14.96 8.54
N ALA A 88 3.39 14.90 7.30
CA ALA A 88 4.13 13.75 6.79
C ALA A 88 5.17 14.20 5.77
N GLY A 89 6.26 13.41 5.60
CA GLY A 89 7.33 13.72 4.65
C GLY A 89 8.23 12.53 4.37
N PHE A 90 9.10 12.70 3.38
CA PHE A 90 10.10 11.73 2.98
C PHE A 90 11.50 12.26 3.28
N LEU A 91 12.38 11.38 3.77
CA LEU A 91 13.78 11.66 4.00
C LEU A 91 14.62 10.61 3.28
N THR A 92 15.55 11.06 2.44
CA THR A 92 16.48 10.19 1.71
C THR A 92 17.86 10.28 2.33
N PHE A 93 18.34 9.19 2.92
CA PHE A 93 19.69 9.09 3.51
C PHE A 93 20.72 8.66 2.48
N ARG A 94 22.00 8.95 2.78
CA ARG A 94 23.12 8.57 1.90
C ARG A 94 23.46 7.08 1.93
N ASN A 95 23.16 6.38 3.03
CA ASN A 95 23.53 4.99 3.24
C ASN A 95 22.48 4.21 4.04
N ALA A 96 22.56 2.88 3.99
CA ALA A 96 21.64 1.97 4.66
C ALA A 96 21.68 2.11 6.19
N GLU A 97 22.86 2.33 6.78
CA GLU A 97 23.02 2.46 8.23
C GLU A 97 22.23 3.65 8.78
N SER A 98 22.29 4.80 8.09
CA SER A 98 21.53 6.00 8.45
C SER A 98 20.03 5.76 8.36
N ARG A 99 19.55 5.05 7.33
CA ARG A 99 18.16 4.65 7.20
C ARG A 99 17.71 3.76 8.36
N GLU A 100 18.49 2.74 8.71
CA GLU A 100 18.16 1.85 9.84
C GLU A 100 18.09 2.60 11.17
N LYS A 101 19.00 3.55 11.40
CA LYS A 101 18.94 4.45 12.57
C LYS A 101 17.68 5.30 12.57
N ALA A 102 17.25 5.80 11.41
CA ALA A 102 16.01 6.55 11.28
C ALA A 102 14.77 5.67 11.54
N LEU A 103 14.75 4.44 11.04
CA LEU A 103 13.67 3.49 11.32
C LEU A 103 13.58 3.14 12.81
N ALA A 104 14.71 3.08 13.53
CA ALA A 104 14.73 2.86 14.97
C ALA A 104 14.12 4.05 15.78
N MET A 105 13.89 5.20 15.13
CA MET A 105 13.19 6.34 15.73
C MET A 105 11.65 6.25 15.62
N ASP A 106 11.11 5.15 15.08
CA ASP A 106 9.66 4.93 15.08
C ASP A 106 9.11 4.94 16.51
N GLY A 107 8.05 5.71 16.73
CA GLY A 107 7.49 5.91 18.06
C GLY A 107 8.21 6.95 18.95
N GLU A 108 9.28 7.61 18.47
CA GLU A 108 9.92 8.67 19.24
C GLU A 108 9.11 9.97 19.24
N ARG A 109 9.33 10.78 20.29
CA ARG A 109 8.67 12.05 20.46
C ARG A 109 9.42 13.17 19.74
N PHE A 110 8.74 13.83 18.81
CA PHE A 110 9.18 15.05 18.16
C PHE A 110 8.26 16.21 18.56
N LEU A 111 8.77 17.12 19.38
CA LEU A 111 7.99 18.21 20.03
C LEU A 111 6.78 17.63 20.80
N ASP A 112 5.58 17.96 20.39
CA ASP A 112 4.31 17.57 21.03
C ASP A 112 3.71 16.29 20.45
N ARG A 113 4.35 15.66 19.44
CA ARG A 113 3.83 14.47 18.74
C ARG A 113 4.78 13.30 18.78
N THR A 114 4.20 12.11 18.71
CA THR A 114 4.93 10.87 18.48
C THR A 114 4.95 10.60 16.99
N VAL A 115 6.14 10.54 16.39
CA VAL A 115 6.30 10.29 14.96
C VAL A 115 6.28 8.80 14.64
N SER A 116 5.81 8.46 13.45
CA SER A 116 5.94 7.10 12.91
C SER A 116 6.90 7.13 11.73
N VAL A 117 7.91 6.27 11.77
CA VAL A 117 8.97 6.17 10.75
C VAL A 117 8.93 4.79 10.11
N THR A 118 8.71 4.74 8.81
CA THR A 118 8.63 3.49 8.06
C THR A 118 9.54 3.54 6.82
N VAL A 119 9.96 2.38 6.31
CA VAL A 119 10.64 2.33 5.02
C VAL A 119 9.73 2.96 3.98
N ALA A 120 10.23 3.96 3.25
CA ALA A 120 9.51 4.45 2.09
C ALA A 120 9.44 3.31 1.09
N LYS A 121 8.25 2.74 0.90
CA LYS A 121 8.05 1.77 -0.16
C LYS A 121 8.28 2.50 -1.48
N LYS A 122 9.32 2.12 -2.22
CA LYS A 122 9.45 2.56 -3.61
C LYS A 122 8.13 2.21 -4.28
N SER A 123 7.46 3.23 -4.84
CA SER A 123 6.47 2.94 -5.86
C SER A 123 7.21 2.10 -6.91
N PRO A 124 6.69 0.97 -7.36
CA PRO A 124 7.30 0.20 -8.44
C PRO A 124 7.45 1.01 -9.74
N PHE A 125 6.99 2.24 -9.73
CA PHE A 125 7.07 3.22 -10.81
C PHE A 125 8.13 4.26 -10.49
N GLY A 126 9.40 3.92 -10.81
CA GLY A 126 10.48 4.87 -10.88
C GLY A 126 10.23 5.88 -12.01
N THR A 127 9.72 7.06 -11.69
CA THR A 127 9.88 8.25 -12.51
C THR A 127 9.95 9.47 -11.60
N ARG A 128 11.15 10.01 -11.48
CA ARG A 128 11.35 11.43 -11.20
C ARG A 128 10.71 12.19 -12.38
N GLY A 129 9.67 12.89 -12.12
CA GLY A 129 9.09 13.79 -13.10
C GLY A 129 7.57 13.79 -13.02
N THR A 130 7.05 14.93 -12.59
CA THR A 130 5.63 15.28 -12.52
C THR A 130 4.84 14.55 -11.43
N THR A 131 4.96 15.04 -10.19
CA THR A 131 3.91 14.95 -9.18
C THR A 131 2.71 15.80 -9.62
N GLN A 132 1.99 15.33 -10.63
CA GLN A 132 0.62 15.75 -10.83
C GLN A 132 -0.28 14.71 -10.17
N ALA A 133 -0.81 15.08 -9.02
CA ALA A 133 -2.11 14.72 -8.48
C ALA A 133 -2.50 13.24 -8.52
N LEU A 134 -1.84 12.40 -7.74
CA LEU A 134 -2.56 11.36 -7.02
C LEU A 134 -2.55 11.80 -5.55
N GLY A 135 -3.66 12.34 -5.10
CA GLY A 135 -3.84 12.74 -3.71
C GLY A 135 -3.34 11.63 -2.80
N THR A 136 -2.42 11.97 -1.89
CA THR A 136 -1.84 11.06 -0.91
C THR A 136 -2.86 10.68 0.16
N HIS A 137 -4.07 10.30 -0.26
CA HIS A 137 -5.05 9.72 0.62
C HIS A 137 -4.66 8.26 0.82
N THR A 138 -4.03 7.94 1.96
CA THR A 138 -3.99 6.54 2.39
C THR A 138 -5.43 6.11 2.60
N PRO A 139 -5.91 5.07 1.89
CA PRO A 139 -7.28 4.61 2.07
C PRO A 139 -7.55 4.29 3.54
N ALA A 140 -8.75 4.64 4.00
CA ALA A 140 -9.15 4.32 5.37
C ALA A 140 -9.09 2.80 5.59
N MET A 141 -8.54 2.36 6.73
CA MET A 141 -8.50 0.95 7.12
C MET A 141 -7.86 0.00 6.08
N LEU A 142 -6.88 0.48 5.29
CA LEU A 142 -6.25 -0.33 4.24
C LEU A 142 -5.65 -1.63 4.78
N ARG A 143 -4.96 -1.56 5.92
CA ARG A 143 -4.35 -2.73 6.55
C ARG A 143 -5.40 -3.72 7.02
N GLU A 144 -6.41 -3.23 7.73
CA GLU A 144 -7.53 -4.01 8.23
C GLU A 144 -8.30 -4.69 7.09
N THR A 145 -8.44 -3.99 5.95
CA THR A 145 -9.04 -4.55 4.73
C THR A 145 -8.23 -5.73 4.19
N ILE A 146 -6.92 -5.57 4.04
CA ILE A 146 -6.02 -6.64 3.54
C ILE A 146 -6.02 -7.84 4.50
N ASP A 147 -5.94 -7.58 5.80
CA ASP A 147 -5.96 -8.62 6.84
C ASP A 147 -7.31 -9.37 6.84
N SER A 148 -8.44 -8.63 6.72
CA SER A 148 -9.78 -9.20 6.70
C SER A 148 -10.08 -10.02 5.43
N LEU A 149 -9.52 -9.62 4.28
CA LEU A 149 -9.60 -10.39 3.05
C LEU A 149 -8.84 -11.72 3.12
N GLY A 150 -7.96 -11.88 4.11
CA GLY A 150 -7.21 -13.11 4.33
C GLY A 150 -6.22 -13.45 3.19
N ILE A 151 -5.73 -12.46 2.46
CA ILE A 151 -4.87 -12.64 1.28
C ILE A 151 -3.62 -13.45 1.60
N ALA A 152 -3.08 -13.32 2.82
CA ALA A 152 -1.93 -14.10 3.27
C ALA A 152 -2.18 -15.62 3.26
N ASN A 153 -3.44 -16.06 3.40
CA ASN A 153 -3.83 -17.48 3.40
C ASN A 153 -4.09 -18.01 1.98
N ASP A 154 -4.44 -17.14 1.04
CA ASP A 154 -4.68 -17.49 -0.37
C ASP A 154 -4.13 -16.38 -1.30
N PRO A 155 -2.80 -16.19 -1.37
CA PRO A 155 -2.19 -15.10 -2.13
C PRO A 155 -2.40 -15.22 -3.65
N ASN A 156 -2.75 -16.41 -4.14
CA ASN A 156 -3.02 -16.65 -5.55
C ASN A 156 -4.52 -16.79 -5.87
N GLY A 157 -5.38 -16.41 -4.91
CA GLY A 157 -6.82 -16.39 -5.07
C GLY A 157 -7.33 -15.27 -5.97
N ILE A 158 -8.63 -15.28 -6.21
CA ILE A 158 -9.34 -14.24 -6.96
C ILE A 158 -10.06 -13.33 -5.97
N TYR A 159 -9.79 -12.05 -6.04
CA TYR A 159 -10.38 -11.03 -5.18
C TYR A 159 -11.16 -10.01 -5.99
N ILE A 160 -12.13 -9.37 -5.36
CA ILE A 160 -12.94 -8.32 -5.98
C ILE A 160 -12.88 -7.05 -5.13
N ASP A 161 -12.59 -5.93 -5.77
CA ASP A 161 -12.81 -4.57 -5.27
C ASP A 161 -14.03 -4.00 -6.00
N GLY A 162 -15.19 -3.93 -5.34
CA GLY A 162 -16.43 -3.46 -5.96
C GLY A 162 -16.56 -1.93 -6.00
N THR A 163 -15.57 -1.20 -5.49
CA THR A 163 -15.57 0.26 -5.32
C THR A 163 -14.19 0.84 -5.60
N PHE A 164 -13.74 0.72 -6.86
CA PHE A 164 -12.36 1.04 -7.25
C PHE A 164 -11.96 2.49 -6.89
N GLY A 165 -12.82 3.47 -7.17
CA GLY A 165 -12.56 4.89 -6.94
C GLY A 165 -11.29 5.37 -7.65
N ARG A 166 -10.22 5.63 -6.89
CA ARG A 166 -8.90 5.98 -7.43
C ARG A 166 -7.86 4.88 -7.24
N GLY A 167 -8.29 3.69 -6.86
CA GLY A 167 -7.44 2.50 -6.76
C GLY A 167 -6.53 2.47 -5.54
N GLY A 168 -6.89 3.16 -4.47
CA GLY A 168 -6.10 3.15 -3.24
C GLY A 168 -6.07 1.77 -2.57
N HIS A 169 -7.22 1.19 -2.30
CA HIS A 169 -7.37 -0.17 -1.76
C HIS A 169 -6.90 -1.22 -2.78
N THR A 170 -7.29 -1.07 -4.05
CA THR A 170 -6.84 -1.94 -5.17
C THR A 170 -5.32 -2.10 -5.19
N ARG A 171 -4.54 -1.01 -5.12
CA ARG A 171 -3.07 -1.10 -5.09
C ARG A 171 -2.54 -1.82 -3.86
N GLY A 172 -3.16 -1.61 -2.71
CA GLY A 172 -2.82 -2.33 -1.49
C GLY A 172 -3.07 -3.83 -1.60
N ILE A 173 -4.21 -4.23 -2.17
CA ILE A 173 -4.57 -5.63 -2.42
C ILE A 173 -3.58 -6.25 -3.41
N LEU A 174 -3.29 -5.61 -4.55
CA LEU A 174 -2.31 -6.08 -5.54
C LEU A 174 -0.91 -6.29 -4.95
N ASN A 175 -0.48 -5.39 -4.04
CA ASN A 175 0.80 -5.54 -3.34
C ASN A 175 0.84 -6.74 -2.38
N ALA A 176 -0.30 -7.19 -1.90
CA ALA A 176 -0.42 -8.36 -1.01
C ALA A 176 -0.62 -9.68 -1.78
N LEU A 177 -1.08 -9.62 -3.04
CA LEU A 177 -1.29 -10.79 -3.88
C LEU A 177 0.03 -11.42 -4.33
N GLY A 178 0.00 -12.74 -4.49
CA GLY A 178 1.05 -13.51 -5.17
C GLY A 178 1.05 -13.30 -6.69
N GLU A 179 2.03 -13.89 -7.36
CA GLU A 179 2.23 -13.73 -8.81
C GLU A 179 1.04 -14.23 -9.66
N ASN A 180 0.32 -15.23 -9.18
CA ASN A 180 -0.83 -15.83 -9.87
C ASN A 180 -2.17 -15.37 -9.30
N GLY A 181 -2.18 -14.47 -8.30
CA GLY A 181 -3.40 -13.90 -7.75
C GLY A 181 -4.07 -12.98 -8.77
N GLN A 182 -5.39 -12.82 -8.67
CA GLN A 182 -6.15 -11.92 -9.55
C GLN A 182 -7.01 -10.96 -8.73
N LEU A 183 -7.11 -9.73 -9.21
CA LEU A 183 -7.97 -8.72 -8.65
C LEU A 183 -8.88 -8.13 -9.74
N HIS A 184 -10.18 -8.28 -9.55
CA HIS A 184 -11.20 -7.67 -10.40
C HIS A 184 -11.77 -6.45 -9.69
N ALA A 185 -11.71 -5.28 -10.32
CA ALA A 185 -12.28 -4.07 -9.77
C ALA A 185 -13.48 -3.58 -10.58
N PHE A 186 -14.43 -2.99 -9.89
CA PHE A 186 -15.67 -2.47 -10.45
C PHE A 186 -15.85 -1.01 -10.08
N ASP A 187 -16.29 -0.21 -11.01
CA ASP A 187 -16.75 1.15 -10.78
C ASP A 187 -17.75 1.58 -11.85
N LEU A 188 -18.51 2.61 -11.57
CA LEU A 188 -19.45 3.27 -12.48
C LEU A 188 -18.88 4.58 -13.02
N ASP A 189 -17.97 5.23 -12.31
CA ASP A 189 -17.42 6.52 -12.68
C ASP A 189 -16.46 6.41 -13.86
N PRO A 190 -16.72 7.09 -15.01
CA PRO A 190 -15.81 7.06 -16.16
C PRO A 190 -14.39 7.51 -15.87
N GLU A 191 -14.20 8.43 -14.89
CA GLU A 191 -12.86 8.84 -14.47
C GLU A 191 -12.15 7.73 -13.69
N ALA A 192 -12.85 7.03 -12.81
CA ALA A 192 -12.32 5.86 -12.12
C ALA A 192 -11.93 4.77 -13.13
N ILE A 193 -12.79 4.52 -14.13
CA ILE A 193 -12.50 3.57 -15.22
C ILE A 193 -11.23 3.94 -15.98
N THR A 194 -11.03 5.21 -16.28
CA THR A 194 -9.81 5.69 -16.97
C THR A 194 -8.55 5.36 -16.16
N VAL A 195 -8.57 5.60 -14.86
CA VAL A 195 -7.46 5.27 -13.95
C VAL A 195 -7.27 3.76 -13.86
N GLY A 196 -8.36 2.99 -13.74
CA GLY A 196 -8.31 1.53 -13.69
C GLY A 196 -7.75 0.90 -14.97
N ARG A 197 -8.13 1.41 -16.13
CA ARG A 197 -7.58 0.94 -17.42
C ARG A 197 -6.09 1.24 -17.59
N ALA A 198 -5.57 2.30 -16.98
CA ALA A 198 -4.14 2.55 -16.93
C ALA A 198 -3.43 1.50 -16.06
N LEU A 199 -3.97 1.22 -14.87
CA LEU A 199 -3.43 0.21 -13.96
C LEU A 199 -3.48 -1.20 -14.56
N GLU A 200 -4.53 -1.54 -15.32
CA GLU A 200 -4.66 -2.85 -16.00
C GLU A 200 -3.55 -3.10 -17.04
N LYS A 201 -2.99 -2.04 -17.62
CA LYS A 201 -1.83 -2.15 -18.54
C LYS A 201 -0.51 -2.35 -17.78
N GLU A 202 -0.47 -1.97 -16.52
CA GLU A 202 0.71 -2.00 -15.68
C GLU A 202 0.84 -3.31 -14.89
N ASP A 203 -0.27 -3.91 -14.47
CA ASP A 203 -0.32 -5.15 -13.69
C ASP A 203 -1.29 -6.14 -14.33
N SER A 204 -0.76 -7.22 -14.88
CA SER A 204 -1.54 -8.26 -15.57
C SER A 204 -2.49 -9.05 -14.66
N ARG A 205 -2.32 -8.94 -13.33
CA ARG A 205 -3.20 -9.55 -12.32
C ARG A 205 -4.48 -8.74 -12.09
N PHE A 206 -4.50 -7.49 -12.59
CA PHE A 206 -5.60 -6.56 -12.38
C PHE A 206 -6.54 -6.50 -13.59
N HIS A 207 -7.85 -6.47 -13.30
CA HIS A 207 -8.91 -6.40 -14.31
C HIS A 207 -9.96 -5.36 -13.92
N MET A 208 -10.13 -4.33 -14.76
CA MET A 208 -11.10 -3.26 -14.52
C MET A 208 -12.42 -3.52 -15.25
N HIS A 209 -13.54 -3.33 -14.56
CA HIS A 209 -14.89 -3.48 -15.11
C HIS A 209 -15.70 -2.20 -14.94
N HIS A 210 -16.16 -1.62 -16.05
CA HIS A 210 -17.15 -0.53 -16.05
C HIS A 210 -18.54 -1.15 -15.85
N SER A 211 -18.90 -1.40 -14.61
CA SER A 211 -20.13 -2.10 -14.25
C SER A 211 -20.46 -1.87 -12.77
N PRO A 212 -21.74 -1.82 -12.40
CA PRO A 212 -22.11 -1.77 -10.99
C PRO A 212 -21.64 -3.03 -10.27
N PHE A 213 -21.19 -2.89 -9.04
CA PHE A 213 -20.76 -4.03 -8.20
C PHE A 213 -21.90 -5.07 -8.02
N GLY A 214 -23.17 -4.66 -8.11
CA GLY A 214 -24.29 -5.60 -8.11
C GLY A 214 -24.28 -6.61 -9.26
N SER A 215 -23.53 -6.33 -10.34
CA SER A 215 -23.36 -7.24 -11.49
C SER A 215 -22.11 -8.11 -11.40
N MET A 216 -21.28 -7.99 -10.35
CA MET A 216 -19.99 -8.70 -10.24
C MET A 216 -20.12 -10.20 -10.46
N PHE A 217 -21.14 -10.83 -9.85
CA PHE A 217 -21.39 -12.26 -10.00
C PHE A 217 -21.64 -12.68 -11.45
N LYS A 218 -22.44 -11.89 -12.18
CA LYS A 218 -22.71 -12.13 -13.61
C LYS A 218 -21.44 -12.00 -14.43
N VAL A 219 -20.70 -10.89 -14.26
CA VAL A 219 -19.45 -10.61 -14.99
C VAL A 219 -18.41 -11.69 -14.73
N MET A 220 -18.23 -12.11 -13.50
CA MET A 220 -17.26 -13.16 -13.17
C MET A 220 -17.63 -14.51 -13.78
N ARG A 221 -18.91 -14.88 -13.76
CA ARG A 221 -19.39 -16.15 -14.33
C ARG A 221 -19.42 -16.20 -15.84
N GLU A 222 -19.51 -15.07 -16.51
CA GLU A 222 -19.40 -15.01 -17.97
C GLU A 222 -17.99 -15.39 -18.45
N LYS A 223 -16.96 -15.11 -17.63
CA LYS A 223 -15.58 -15.51 -17.91
C LYS A 223 -15.30 -16.97 -17.57
N ASP A 224 -15.74 -17.41 -16.40
CA ASP A 224 -15.64 -18.80 -15.94
C ASP A 224 -16.86 -19.15 -15.07
N SER A 225 -17.68 -20.07 -15.57
CA SER A 225 -18.90 -20.52 -14.87
C SER A 225 -18.63 -21.17 -13.50
N LYS A 226 -17.39 -21.61 -13.26
CA LYS A 226 -16.93 -22.27 -12.02
C LYS A 226 -16.05 -21.41 -11.16
N VAL A 227 -15.89 -20.13 -11.50
CA VAL A 227 -15.02 -19.21 -10.75
C VAL A 227 -15.35 -19.22 -9.25
N LYS A 228 -14.31 -19.28 -8.44
CA LYS A 228 -14.38 -19.15 -6.99
C LYS A 228 -13.64 -17.88 -6.59
N VAL A 229 -14.35 -16.99 -5.94
CA VAL A 229 -13.81 -15.72 -5.42
C VAL A 229 -13.41 -15.95 -3.97
N SER A 230 -12.17 -15.60 -3.63
CA SER A 230 -11.59 -15.76 -2.30
C SER A 230 -12.01 -14.65 -1.34
N GLY A 231 -12.28 -13.44 -1.87
CA GLY A 231 -12.74 -12.30 -1.06
C GLY A 231 -13.33 -11.18 -1.91
N VAL A 232 -14.24 -10.42 -1.28
CA VAL A 232 -14.88 -9.23 -1.88
C VAL A 232 -14.72 -8.08 -0.90
N PHE A 233 -14.32 -6.93 -1.42
CA PHE A 233 -14.20 -5.68 -0.69
C PHE A 233 -15.15 -4.63 -1.29
N LEU A 234 -15.81 -3.87 -0.40
CA LEU A 234 -16.68 -2.75 -0.75
C LEU A 234 -16.40 -1.59 0.21
N ASP A 235 -15.98 -0.45 -0.32
CA ASP A 235 -15.88 0.83 0.38
C ASP A 235 -17.01 1.73 -0.10
N LEU A 236 -18.17 1.61 0.55
CA LEU A 236 -19.42 2.23 0.09
C LEU A 236 -19.43 3.72 0.41
N GLY A 237 -19.63 4.52 -0.61
CA GLY A 237 -19.74 5.98 -0.51
C GLY A 237 -19.29 6.67 -1.79
N ILE A 238 -19.15 7.98 -1.71
CA ILE A 238 -18.61 8.81 -2.79
C ILE A 238 -17.09 8.94 -2.65
N SER A 239 -16.39 8.96 -3.78
CA SER A 239 -14.95 9.20 -3.79
C SER A 239 -14.62 10.68 -3.53
N SER A 240 -13.43 10.98 -3.00
CA SER A 240 -13.00 12.37 -2.78
C SER A 240 -13.10 13.25 -4.03
N PRO A 241 -12.68 12.81 -5.23
CA PRO A 241 -12.87 13.63 -6.44
C PRO A 241 -14.34 13.91 -6.78
N GLN A 242 -15.23 12.93 -6.61
CA GLN A 242 -16.66 13.15 -6.80
C GLN A 242 -17.23 14.17 -5.81
N PHE A 243 -16.73 14.11 -4.56
CA PHE A 243 -17.12 15.06 -3.52
C PHE A 243 -16.54 16.46 -3.75
N ASP A 244 -15.33 16.57 -4.29
CA ASP A 244 -14.62 17.84 -4.49
C ASP A 244 -15.07 18.58 -5.76
N ASP A 245 -15.58 17.85 -6.76
CA ASP A 245 -16.10 18.44 -7.99
C ASP A 245 -17.55 18.87 -7.81
N LYS A 246 -17.76 20.18 -7.69
CA LYS A 246 -19.10 20.79 -7.55
C LYS A 246 -20.04 20.47 -8.72
N SER A 247 -19.51 20.19 -9.91
CA SER A 247 -20.34 19.85 -11.09
C SER A 247 -20.99 18.47 -10.96
N ARG A 248 -20.55 17.65 -10.01
CA ARG A 248 -21.11 16.33 -9.74
C ARG A 248 -22.35 16.36 -8.82
N GLY A 249 -22.58 17.46 -8.11
CA GLY A 249 -23.78 17.65 -7.29
C GLY A 249 -23.86 16.83 -6.00
N PHE A 250 -22.72 16.37 -5.46
CA PHE A 250 -22.67 15.56 -4.23
C PHE A 250 -22.58 16.39 -2.95
N ARG A 251 -22.27 17.70 -3.05
CA ARG A 251 -22.13 18.59 -1.88
C ARG A 251 -23.36 19.46 -1.68
N PRO A 252 -24.07 19.34 -0.56
CA PRO A 252 -25.25 20.20 -0.28
C PRO A 252 -24.89 21.67 -0.12
N GLU A 253 -23.65 21.97 0.36
CA GLU A 253 -23.21 23.35 0.64
C GLU A 253 -22.66 24.07 -0.59
N GLN A 254 -22.54 23.39 -1.72
CA GLN A 254 -21.99 23.96 -2.94
C GLN A 254 -23.09 24.16 -3.99
N ASP A 255 -23.14 25.36 -4.56
CA ASP A 255 -24.01 25.65 -5.69
C ASP A 255 -23.50 24.93 -6.96
N GLY A 256 -24.35 24.15 -7.59
CA GLY A 256 -24.04 23.33 -8.76
C GLY A 256 -25.25 22.57 -9.28
N PRO A 257 -25.10 21.82 -10.39
CA PRO A 257 -26.19 20.99 -10.92
C PRO A 257 -26.55 19.88 -9.93
N LEU A 258 -27.85 19.60 -9.78
CA LEU A 258 -28.34 18.48 -8.99
C LEU A 258 -28.28 17.20 -9.83
N ASP A 259 -27.06 16.71 -10.05
CA ASP A 259 -26.80 15.48 -10.84
C ASP A 259 -26.73 14.23 -9.97
N SER A 260 -25.72 14.12 -9.11
CA SER A 260 -25.48 13.02 -8.15
C SER A 260 -25.35 11.62 -8.77
N ARG A 261 -25.14 11.51 -10.08
CA ARG A 261 -24.86 10.21 -10.72
C ARG A 261 -23.43 9.79 -10.50
N PHE A 262 -23.20 8.52 -10.20
CA PHE A 262 -21.87 7.91 -10.25
C PHE A 262 -21.39 7.78 -11.71
N ASP A 263 -22.26 7.30 -12.59
CA ASP A 263 -22.01 7.29 -14.03
C ASP A 263 -22.74 8.46 -14.71
N VAL A 264 -22.00 9.52 -15.01
CA VAL A 264 -22.54 10.71 -15.67
C VAL A 264 -22.93 10.46 -17.14
N THR A 265 -22.54 9.31 -17.71
CA THR A 265 -22.83 8.95 -19.10
C THR A 265 -24.15 8.18 -19.25
N SER A 266 -24.77 7.77 -18.13
CA SER A 266 -25.97 6.94 -18.14
C SER A 266 -26.92 7.28 -17.00
N GLY A 267 -28.16 6.84 -17.14
CA GLY A 267 -29.21 7.04 -16.14
C GLY A 267 -29.78 8.47 -16.11
N VAL A 268 -30.65 8.73 -15.13
CA VAL A 268 -31.29 10.04 -14.91
C VAL A 268 -30.59 10.77 -13.78
N SER A 269 -30.47 12.10 -13.89
CA SER A 269 -29.94 12.93 -12.82
C SER A 269 -30.89 12.98 -11.62
N ALA A 270 -30.38 13.38 -10.45
CA ALA A 270 -31.23 13.59 -9.29
C ALA A 270 -32.31 14.68 -9.59
N TYR A 271 -31.95 15.68 -10.39
CA TYR A 271 -32.91 16.71 -10.86
C TYR A 271 -34.04 16.08 -11.67
N ASP A 272 -33.71 15.28 -12.70
CA ASP A 272 -34.73 14.66 -13.57
C ASP A 272 -35.58 13.61 -12.84
N PHE A 273 -35.01 13.01 -11.78
CA PHE A 273 -35.73 12.04 -10.95
C PHE A 273 -36.77 12.70 -10.03
N LEU A 274 -36.54 13.96 -9.62
CA LEU A 274 -37.42 14.70 -8.71
C LEU A 274 -38.58 15.47 -9.43
N LEU A 275 -38.46 15.65 -10.73
CA LEU A 275 -39.48 16.29 -11.55
C LEU A 275 -40.46 15.29 -12.18
#